data_ebecc9b28e937c4a3095d6ae37dbca82
#
_entry.id   ebecc9b28e937c4a3095d6ae37dbca82
#
_cell.length_a   1.000
_cell.length_b   1.000
_cell.length_c   1.000
_cell.angle_alpha   90.00
_cell.angle_beta   90.00
_cell.angle_gamma   90.00
#
_symmetry.space_group_name_H-M   'P 1'
#
loop_
_entity.id
_entity.type
_entity.pdbx_description
1 polymer ?
#
loop_
_entity_poly.entity_id
_entity_poly.type
_entity_poly.pdbx_seq_one_letter_code
_entity_poly.pdbx_strand_id
1 'polypeptide(L)'
;MNFNAFRILTSKSFASRLLLALALTITMTIGTARAQDKTYVMKITAPTQNASPDTYARNYAAAVEKESGGRIKAEVYPASQLGSIPRQIEGTQFGAIQCAVIPPEFFVGVDERFEVLAAPGLVSSVVQAQHMAADPQVQKLMLGLGADKGLRGVGLLLGEPNQIIAKTAIRHLEDIKGKKIRIFASDFQSTTFKRLGATPVAMSLGDVLPAIQQGAIDGATGGVEAFAGLHFYDTAKYITMTHHAAIFLVVEVSRKWYDTLPADLQEIVDRTAASVATAINPQLDELEKQAIKTWSNNGGELIDLPADEQTEMFKILASVGADVAKTKPNVQAAYELVTAAAQRAQ
;
A
#
# COMPACT_ATOMS: atom_id res chain seq x y z
N MET A 1 106.77 -0.60 -21.04
CA MET A 1 105.97 -0.84 -19.84
C MET A 1 104.67 -0.10 -20.05
N ASN A 2 103.63 -0.86 -20.38
CA ASN A 2 102.33 -0.33 -20.83
C ASN A 2 101.31 -0.35 -19.69
N PHE A 3 100.62 0.77 -19.45
CA PHE A 3 99.46 0.82 -18.58
C PHE A 3 98.21 1.08 -19.45
N ASN A 4 97.33 0.10 -19.46
CA ASN A 4 96.03 0.15 -20.08
C ASN A 4 95.05 1.05 -19.30
N ALA A 5 94.48 2.02 -20.00
CA ALA A 5 93.34 2.82 -19.48
C ALA A 5 92.07 2.12 -19.74
N PHE A 6 91.35 1.75 -18.66
CA PHE A 6 90.00 1.19 -18.72
C PHE A 6 88.97 2.33 -18.79
N ARG A 7 88.24 2.42 -19.88
CA ARG A 7 87.21 3.43 -20.14
C ARG A 7 85.85 2.95 -19.60
N ILE A 8 85.37 3.53 -18.49
CA ILE A 8 84.02 3.23 -17.94
C ILE A 8 83.00 4.03 -18.75
N LEU A 9 82.21 3.34 -19.56
CA LEU A 9 81.03 3.87 -20.24
C LEU A 9 79.90 3.86 -19.27
N THR A 10 79.53 5.00 -18.63
CA THR A 10 78.41 5.19 -17.82
C THR A 10 77.17 5.32 -18.70
N SER A 11 76.27 4.28 -18.73
CA SER A 11 75.06 4.28 -19.48
C SER A 11 73.94 5.10 -18.72
N LYS A 12 73.90 6.41 -19.00
CA LYS A 12 72.81 7.29 -18.55
C LYS A 12 71.49 6.95 -19.22
N SER A 13 71.42 6.05 -20.18
CA SER A 13 70.26 5.69 -20.95
C SER A 13 69.39 4.61 -20.29
N PHE A 14 69.92 3.83 -19.36
CA PHE A 14 69.16 2.74 -18.72
C PHE A 14 68.28 3.24 -17.58
N ALA A 15 68.75 4.22 -16.81
CA ALA A 15 68.00 4.83 -15.72
C ALA A 15 66.76 5.64 -16.21
N SER A 16 66.94 6.34 -17.37
CA SER A 16 65.80 7.11 -17.96
C SER A 16 64.69 6.21 -18.52
N ARG A 17 65.01 5.03 -19.05
CA ARG A 17 64.02 4.08 -19.59
C ARG A 17 63.29 3.34 -18.48
N LEU A 18 63.92 3.11 -17.33
CA LEU A 18 63.27 2.48 -16.16
C LEU A 18 62.28 3.45 -15.45
N LEU A 19 62.60 4.74 -15.37
CA LEU A 19 61.75 5.78 -14.84
C LEU A 19 60.53 6.06 -15.73
N LEU A 20 60.67 5.98 -17.07
CA LEU A 20 59.54 6.14 -17.99
C LEU A 20 58.57 4.94 -17.95
N ALA A 21 59.08 3.72 -17.78
CA ALA A 21 58.26 2.50 -17.63
C ALA A 21 57.50 2.47 -16.30
N LEU A 22 58.12 2.98 -15.21
CA LEU A 22 57.48 3.08 -13.90
C LEU A 22 56.37 4.18 -13.86
N ALA A 23 56.57 5.28 -14.60
CA ALA A 23 55.55 6.35 -14.72
C ALA A 23 54.33 5.89 -15.56
N LEU A 24 54.51 5.03 -16.58
CA LEU A 24 53.42 4.49 -17.41
C LEU A 24 52.57 3.43 -16.66
N THR A 25 53.18 2.68 -15.72
CA THR A 25 52.44 1.70 -14.91
C THR A 25 51.67 2.34 -13.78
N ILE A 26 52.05 3.52 -13.27
CA ILE A 26 51.31 4.26 -12.26
C ILE A 26 50.07 4.96 -12.84
N THR A 27 50.08 5.33 -14.13
CA THR A 27 48.94 5.97 -14.80
C THR A 27 47.83 4.98 -15.19
N MET A 28 48.08 3.67 -15.21
CA MET A 28 47.02 2.66 -15.50
C MET A 28 46.28 2.16 -14.25
N THR A 29 46.70 2.51 -13.05
CA THR A 29 45.99 2.13 -11.81
C THR A 29 45.09 3.23 -11.22
N ILE A 30 44.95 4.40 -11.88
CA ILE A 30 43.97 5.43 -11.56
C ILE A 30 42.66 5.18 -12.37
N GLY A 31 42.36 3.94 -12.61
CA GLY A 31 41.15 3.56 -13.30
C GLY A 31 40.18 2.87 -12.34
N THR A 32 39.12 3.55 -12.02
CA THR A 32 37.93 2.99 -11.37
C THR A 32 38.01 2.76 -9.85
N ALA A 33 38.31 3.81 -9.08
CA ALA A 33 37.58 3.95 -7.85
C ALA A 33 36.11 4.16 -8.28
N ARG A 34 35.36 3.08 -8.50
CA ARG A 34 33.90 3.13 -8.54
C ARG A 34 33.55 3.78 -7.22
N ALA A 35 33.09 5.03 -7.25
CA ALA A 35 32.41 5.61 -6.10
C ALA A 35 31.42 4.54 -5.66
N GLN A 36 31.57 4.05 -4.45
CA GLN A 36 30.65 3.07 -3.90
C GLN A 36 29.29 3.75 -3.95
N ASP A 37 28.44 3.35 -4.95
CA ASP A 37 27.18 4.00 -5.19
C ASP A 37 26.41 3.98 -3.87
N LYS A 38 26.04 5.15 -3.38
CA LYS A 38 25.30 5.30 -2.12
C LYS A 38 24.06 4.42 -2.18
N THR A 39 23.95 3.47 -1.25
CA THR A 39 22.77 2.62 -1.12
C THR A 39 21.74 3.32 -0.26
N TYR A 40 20.49 3.32 -0.74
CA TYR A 40 19.33 3.87 -0.05
C TYR A 40 18.46 2.74 0.47
N VAL A 41 18.16 2.73 1.76
CA VAL A 41 17.21 1.75 2.34
C VAL A 41 15.79 2.25 2.16
N MET A 42 14.88 1.35 1.75
CA MET A 42 13.45 1.60 1.60
C MET A 42 12.67 0.59 2.43
N LYS A 43 12.26 0.95 3.63
CA LYS A 43 11.34 0.16 4.44
C LYS A 43 9.93 0.37 3.94
N ILE A 44 9.27 -0.72 3.53
CA ILE A 44 7.90 -0.72 3.02
C ILE A 44 7.02 -1.42 4.06
N THR A 45 6.00 -0.73 4.57
CA THR A 45 5.06 -1.32 5.54
C THR A 45 3.73 -1.65 4.89
N ALA A 46 3.11 -2.74 5.35
CA ALA A 46 1.75 -3.14 5.01
C ALA A 46 1.01 -3.63 6.26
N PRO A 47 -0.31 -3.37 6.42
CA PRO A 47 -1.06 -3.75 7.60
C PRO A 47 -1.39 -5.24 7.66
N THR A 48 -1.36 -5.95 6.53
CA THR A 48 -1.72 -7.36 6.38
C THR A 48 -0.52 -8.19 5.92
N GLN A 49 -0.69 -9.52 5.90
CA GLN A 49 0.21 -10.49 5.26
C GLN A 49 -0.59 -11.45 4.39
N ASN A 50 0.04 -11.98 3.34
CA ASN A 50 -0.60 -12.88 2.37
C ASN A 50 -1.90 -12.32 1.76
N ALA A 51 -1.94 -11.01 1.60
CA ALA A 51 -3.05 -10.23 1.06
C ALA A 51 -2.51 -9.17 0.09
N SER A 52 -3.40 -8.49 -0.62
CA SER A 52 -3.06 -7.50 -1.65
C SER A 52 -2.05 -6.43 -1.21
N PRO A 53 -2.11 -5.83 0.03
CA PRO A 53 -1.09 -4.86 0.45
C PRO A 53 0.32 -5.45 0.56
N ASP A 54 0.46 -6.66 1.13
CA ASP A 54 1.74 -7.35 1.26
C ASP A 54 2.27 -7.81 -0.11
N THR A 55 1.40 -8.36 -0.95
CA THR A 55 1.75 -8.79 -2.30
C THR A 55 2.25 -7.62 -3.14
N TYR A 56 1.55 -6.49 -3.11
CA TYR A 56 2.01 -5.27 -3.76
C TYR A 56 3.39 -4.83 -3.21
N ALA A 57 3.54 -4.76 -1.89
CA ALA A 57 4.77 -4.33 -1.25
C ALA A 57 5.98 -5.18 -1.67
N ARG A 58 5.82 -6.51 -1.75
CA ARG A 58 6.87 -7.43 -2.20
C ARG A 58 7.20 -7.27 -3.68
N ASN A 59 6.19 -7.15 -4.53
CA ASN A 59 6.38 -6.94 -5.96
C ASN A 59 7.07 -5.60 -6.22
N TYR A 60 6.69 -4.55 -5.49
CA TYR A 60 7.29 -3.23 -5.59
C TYR A 60 8.73 -3.22 -5.08
N ALA A 61 9.02 -3.86 -3.95
CA ALA A 61 10.37 -4.02 -3.43
C ALA A 61 11.29 -4.68 -4.45
N ALA A 62 10.88 -5.82 -5.01
CA ALA A 62 11.63 -6.56 -6.01
C ALA A 62 11.88 -5.72 -7.29
N ALA A 63 10.86 -4.99 -7.75
CA ALA A 63 10.95 -4.14 -8.94
C ALA A 63 11.91 -2.96 -8.72
N VAL A 64 11.79 -2.24 -7.60
CA VAL A 64 12.66 -1.11 -7.26
C VAL A 64 14.11 -1.54 -7.08
N GLU A 65 14.37 -2.65 -6.39
CA GLU A 65 15.73 -3.19 -6.26
C GLU A 65 16.36 -3.52 -7.60
N LYS A 66 15.61 -4.24 -8.44
CA LYS A 66 16.05 -4.65 -9.78
C LYS A 66 16.34 -3.44 -10.67
N GLU A 67 15.40 -2.51 -10.77
CA GLU A 67 15.51 -1.37 -11.69
C GLU A 67 16.52 -0.33 -11.23
N SER A 68 16.74 -0.20 -9.91
CA SER A 68 17.80 0.67 -9.37
C SER A 68 19.19 0.06 -9.47
N GLY A 69 19.35 -1.18 -9.97
CA GLY A 69 20.60 -1.90 -9.97
C GLY A 69 21.14 -2.16 -8.55
N GLY A 70 20.24 -2.29 -7.57
CA GLY A 70 20.55 -2.50 -6.16
C GLY A 70 20.97 -1.23 -5.41
N ARG A 71 20.85 -0.04 -6.00
CA ARG A 71 21.11 1.23 -5.30
C ARG A 71 19.99 1.55 -4.29
N ILE A 72 18.79 1.04 -4.48
CA ILE A 72 17.75 1.01 -3.44
C ILE A 72 17.68 -0.42 -2.91
N LYS A 73 17.74 -0.58 -1.58
CA LYS A 73 17.52 -1.84 -0.86
C LYS A 73 16.17 -1.76 -0.17
N ALA A 74 15.22 -2.58 -0.62
CA ALA A 74 13.86 -2.55 -0.14
C ALA A 74 13.61 -3.69 0.86
N GLU A 75 13.05 -3.33 2.02
CA GLU A 75 12.73 -4.24 3.11
C GLU A 75 11.22 -4.18 3.39
N VAL A 76 10.52 -5.32 3.31
CA VAL A 76 9.07 -5.37 3.50
C VAL A 76 8.73 -5.81 4.92
N TYR A 77 7.85 -5.05 5.58
CA TYR A 77 7.38 -5.26 6.95
C TYR A 77 5.85 -5.41 6.93
N PRO A 78 5.33 -6.64 6.73
CA PRO A 78 3.89 -6.92 6.70
C PRO A 78 3.29 -7.02 8.11
N ALA A 79 1.97 -7.27 8.18
CA ALA A 79 1.24 -7.53 9.43
C ALA A 79 1.48 -6.47 10.51
N SER A 80 1.60 -5.21 10.11
CA SER A 80 1.83 -4.08 11.02
C SER A 80 3.08 -4.20 11.91
N GLN A 81 4.14 -4.91 11.46
CA GLN A 81 5.38 -5.11 12.24
C GLN A 81 6.07 -3.81 12.67
N LEU A 82 5.85 -2.71 11.95
CA LEU A 82 6.39 -1.39 12.30
C LEU A 82 5.46 -0.55 13.19
N GLY A 83 4.47 -1.17 13.82
CA GLY A 83 3.51 -0.54 14.73
C GLY A 83 2.11 -0.43 14.15
N SER A 84 1.20 0.21 14.91
CA SER A 84 -0.19 0.44 14.47
C SER A 84 -0.24 1.29 13.20
N ILE A 85 -1.33 1.20 12.43
CA ILE A 85 -1.49 1.95 11.18
C ILE A 85 -1.24 3.47 11.36
N PRO A 86 -1.77 4.15 12.38
CA PRO A 86 -1.45 5.56 12.61
C PRO A 86 0.06 5.81 12.81
N ARG A 87 0.76 4.92 13.53
CA ARG A 87 2.22 5.05 13.72
C ARG A 87 3.00 4.81 12.43
N GLN A 88 2.51 3.91 11.56
CA GLN A 88 3.11 3.70 10.24
C GLN A 88 2.98 4.95 9.36
N ILE A 89 1.82 5.61 9.36
CA ILE A 89 1.57 6.86 8.64
C ILE A 89 2.48 7.97 9.18
N GLU A 90 2.50 8.17 10.49
CA GLU A 90 3.38 9.13 11.14
C GLU A 90 4.87 8.86 10.82
N GLY A 91 5.29 7.59 10.92
CA GLY A 91 6.65 7.17 10.56
C GLY A 91 7.01 7.49 9.10
N THR A 92 6.04 7.39 8.19
CA THR A 92 6.23 7.74 6.78
C THR A 92 6.33 9.26 6.59
N GLN A 93 5.48 10.05 7.26
CA GLN A 93 5.56 11.51 7.23
C GLN A 93 6.92 12.04 7.69
N PHE A 94 7.49 11.44 8.74
CA PHE A 94 8.77 11.88 9.33
C PHE A 94 10.01 11.18 8.77
N GLY A 95 9.86 10.18 7.92
CA GLY A 95 10.97 9.49 7.23
C GLY A 95 11.58 8.32 7.99
N ALA A 96 10.98 7.85 9.07
CA ALA A 96 11.38 6.62 9.76
C ALA A 96 10.98 5.36 8.97
N ILE A 97 9.89 5.44 8.20
CA ILE A 97 9.40 4.48 7.21
C ILE A 97 9.47 5.16 5.86
N GLN A 98 9.94 4.47 4.82
CA GLN A 98 10.13 5.05 3.51
C GLN A 98 8.89 4.92 2.62
N CYS A 99 8.11 3.85 2.81
CA CYS A 99 6.90 3.61 2.04
C CYS A 99 5.82 2.92 2.87
N ALA A 100 4.57 3.32 2.70
CA ALA A 100 3.40 2.70 3.32
C ALA A 100 2.38 2.31 2.24
N VAL A 101 1.87 1.07 2.32
CA VAL A 101 0.81 0.52 1.44
C VAL A 101 -0.41 0.27 2.33
N ILE A 102 -1.30 1.26 2.41
CA ILE A 102 -2.36 1.32 3.44
C ILE A 102 -3.67 1.79 2.80
N PRO A 103 -4.85 1.33 3.26
CA PRO A 103 -6.13 1.89 2.82
C PRO A 103 -6.21 3.40 3.10
N PRO A 104 -6.71 4.20 2.11
CA PRO A 104 -6.71 5.65 2.21
C PRO A 104 -7.50 6.19 3.40
N GLU A 105 -8.52 5.50 3.86
CA GLU A 105 -9.36 5.92 4.99
C GLU A 105 -8.58 6.14 6.30
N PHE A 106 -7.41 5.54 6.43
CA PHE A 106 -6.56 5.76 7.61
C PHE A 106 -5.76 7.08 7.54
N PHE A 107 -5.73 7.72 6.37
CA PHE A 107 -5.05 9.00 6.18
C PHE A 107 -5.97 10.23 6.36
N VAL A 108 -7.22 10.06 6.82
CA VAL A 108 -8.17 11.19 7.04
C VAL A 108 -7.63 12.26 7.99
N GLY A 109 -6.77 11.87 8.94
CA GLY A 109 -6.06 12.82 9.82
C GLY A 109 -4.98 13.64 9.11
N VAL A 110 -4.53 13.21 7.93
CA VAL A 110 -3.61 13.93 7.06
C VAL A 110 -4.37 14.85 6.12
N ASP A 111 -5.35 14.28 5.42
CA ASP A 111 -6.27 15.00 4.53
C ASP A 111 -7.62 14.24 4.47
N GLU A 112 -8.70 14.92 4.82
CA GLU A 112 -10.04 14.30 4.87
C GLU A 112 -10.52 13.72 3.54
N ARG A 113 -9.99 14.20 2.41
CA ARG A 113 -10.35 13.72 1.08
C ARG A 113 -9.91 12.27 0.81
N PHE A 114 -8.98 11.72 1.59
CA PHE A 114 -8.60 10.31 1.47
C PHE A 114 -9.78 9.35 1.69
N GLU A 115 -10.84 9.76 2.39
CA GLU A 115 -11.98 8.87 2.67
C GLU A 115 -12.97 8.68 1.51
N VAL A 116 -12.87 9.46 0.41
CA VAL A 116 -13.89 9.47 -0.66
C VAL A 116 -14.06 8.12 -1.36
N LEU A 117 -13.02 7.30 -1.38
CA LEU A 117 -13.05 5.95 -1.97
C LEU A 117 -13.81 4.93 -1.11
N ALA A 118 -14.10 5.27 0.16
CA ALA A 118 -14.88 4.41 1.08
C ALA A 118 -16.39 4.51 0.90
N ALA A 119 -16.87 5.33 -0.05
CA ALA A 119 -18.30 5.51 -0.28
C ALA A 119 -18.95 4.16 -0.68
N PRO A 120 -20.03 3.73 0.00
CA PRO A 120 -20.70 2.48 -0.34
C PRO A 120 -21.34 2.57 -1.73
N GLY A 121 -21.25 1.48 -2.50
CA GLY A 121 -21.81 1.41 -3.85
C GLY A 121 -21.12 2.32 -4.86
N LEU A 122 -19.94 2.87 -4.57
CA LEU A 122 -19.16 3.68 -5.51
C LEU A 122 -18.82 2.90 -6.78
N VAL A 123 -18.50 1.63 -6.65
CA VAL A 123 -18.24 0.69 -7.74
C VAL A 123 -19.07 -0.58 -7.55
N SER A 124 -19.41 -1.24 -8.64
CA SER A 124 -20.27 -2.43 -8.68
C SER A 124 -19.52 -3.71 -9.06
N SER A 125 -18.26 -3.60 -9.46
CA SER A 125 -17.42 -4.75 -9.84
C SER A 125 -15.94 -4.47 -9.61
N VAL A 126 -15.16 -5.53 -9.51
CA VAL A 126 -13.68 -5.48 -9.46
C VAL A 126 -13.12 -4.75 -10.67
N VAL A 127 -13.61 -5.05 -11.88
CA VAL A 127 -13.14 -4.41 -13.11
C VAL A 127 -13.41 -2.91 -13.11
N GLN A 128 -14.61 -2.50 -12.70
CA GLN A 128 -14.96 -1.09 -12.57
C GLN A 128 -14.05 -0.37 -11.54
N ALA A 129 -13.78 -1.03 -10.40
CA ALA A 129 -12.89 -0.48 -9.38
C ALA A 129 -11.46 -0.30 -9.90
N GLN A 130 -10.94 -1.26 -10.66
CA GLN A 130 -9.62 -1.18 -11.29
C GLN A 130 -9.55 -0.06 -12.33
N HIS A 131 -10.57 0.08 -13.18
CA HIS A 131 -10.63 1.16 -14.17
C HIS A 131 -10.74 2.55 -13.48
N MET A 132 -11.56 2.66 -12.44
CA MET A 132 -11.69 3.90 -11.67
C MET A 132 -10.36 4.27 -10.99
N ALA A 133 -9.67 3.31 -10.38
CA ALA A 133 -8.36 3.54 -9.76
C ALA A 133 -7.30 3.98 -10.78
N ALA A 134 -7.41 3.54 -12.05
CA ALA A 134 -6.54 3.94 -13.15
C ALA A 134 -6.95 5.27 -13.83
N ASP A 135 -8.12 5.84 -13.49
CA ASP A 135 -8.57 7.12 -14.08
C ASP A 135 -7.56 8.25 -13.75
N PRO A 136 -7.06 8.98 -14.75
CA PRO A 136 -6.03 10.00 -14.54
C PRO A 136 -6.43 11.12 -13.57
N GLN A 137 -7.73 11.46 -13.47
CA GLN A 137 -8.21 12.48 -12.55
C GLN A 137 -8.23 11.96 -11.12
N VAL A 138 -8.62 10.69 -10.92
CA VAL A 138 -8.57 10.01 -9.61
C VAL A 138 -7.12 9.86 -9.16
N GLN A 139 -6.22 9.41 -10.04
CA GLN A 139 -4.79 9.33 -9.77
C GLN A 139 -4.23 10.70 -9.35
N LYS A 140 -4.51 11.75 -10.14
CA LYS A 140 -4.04 13.11 -9.83
C LYS A 140 -4.56 13.61 -8.48
N LEU A 141 -5.82 13.35 -8.16
CA LEU A 141 -6.40 13.69 -6.86
C LEU A 141 -5.68 12.94 -5.76
N MET A 142 -5.75 11.61 -5.78
CA MET A 142 -5.32 10.77 -4.65
C MET A 142 -3.82 10.85 -4.39
N LEU A 143 -2.99 10.84 -5.45
CA LEU A 143 -1.54 10.92 -5.31
C LEU A 143 -1.04 12.33 -4.94
N GLY A 144 -1.90 13.34 -5.05
CA GLY A 144 -1.60 14.71 -4.61
C GLY A 144 -1.89 14.98 -3.14
N LEU A 145 -2.67 14.10 -2.46
CA LEU A 145 -3.05 14.29 -1.06
C LEU A 145 -1.84 14.11 -0.13
N GLY A 146 -1.80 14.86 0.96
CA GLY A 146 -0.75 14.76 1.97
C GLY A 146 0.62 15.32 1.57
N ALA A 147 0.76 15.92 0.38
CA ALA A 147 2.04 16.43 -0.12
C ALA A 147 2.65 17.53 0.77
N ASP A 148 1.82 18.37 1.38
CA ASP A 148 2.20 19.40 2.35
C ASP A 148 2.41 18.84 3.78
N LYS A 149 2.10 17.56 3.99
CA LYS A 149 2.23 16.83 5.26
C LYS A 149 3.35 15.78 5.26
N GLY A 150 4.30 15.90 4.33
CA GLY A 150 5.47 15.03 4.28
C GLY A 150 5.27 13.71 3.55
N LEU A 151 4.18 13.54 2.82
CA LEU A 151 3.88 12.38 1.98
C LEU A 151 4.03 12.67 0.50
N ARG A 152 4.24 11.62 -0.28
CA ARG A 152 4.20 11.61 -1.73
C ARG A 152 3.47 10.36 -2.19
N GLY A 153 2.28 10.52 -2.75
CA GLY A 153 1.56 9.43 -3.38
C GLY A 153 2.27 8.98 -4.67
N VAL A 154 2.52 7.68 -4.79
CA VAL A 154 3.17 7.08 -5.97
C VAL A 154 2.35 5.96 -6.59
N GLY A 155 1.28 5.52 -5.92
CA GLY A 155 0.38 4.48 -6.44
C GLY A 155 -0.99 4.49 -5.78
N LEU A 156 -1.99 4.13 -6.58
CA LEU A 156 -3.36 3.85 -6.16
C LEU A 156 -3.81 2.57 -6.87
N LEU A 157 -4.35 1.63 -6.13
CA LEU A 157 -4.82 0.36 -6.69
C LEU A 157 -6.04 -0.15 -5.91
N LEU A 158 -6.78 -1.08 -6.52
CA LEU A 158 -7.76 -1.89 -5.81
C LEU A 158 -7.03 -2.87 -4.89
N GLY A 159 -7.48 -2.99 -3.65
CA GLY A 159 -7.10 -4.06 -2.73
C GLY A 159 -8.06 -5.25 -2.89
N GLU A 160 -9.17 -5.20 -2.19
CA GLU A 160 -10.16 -6.30 -2.13
C GLU A 160 -11.57 -5.75 -1.87
N PRO A 161 -12.64 -6.52 -2.12
CA PRO A 161 -14.00 -6.16 -1.70
C PRO A 161 -14.12 -6.08 -0.17
N ASN A 162 -14.94 -5.14 0.32
CA ASN A 162 -15.17 -4.96 1.74
C ASN A 162 -16.34 -5.82 2.21
N GLN A 163 -16.12 -6.64 3.23
CA GLN A 163 -17.05 -7.61 3.80
C GLN A 163 -17.25 -7.37 5.31
N ILE A 164 -18.11 -8.14 5.97
CA ILE A 164 -18.26 -8.10 7.41
C ILE A 164 -17.87 -9.44 8.01
N ILE A 165 -16.88 -9.46 8.89
CA ILE A 165 -16.56 -10.60 9.74
C ILE A 165 -17.24 -10.45 11.09
N ALA A 166 -17.76 -11.54 11.66
CA ALA A 166 -18.37 -11.52 12.99
C ALA A 166 -18.15 -12.85 13.74
N LYS A 167 -18.25 -12.76 15.08
CA LYS A 167 -18.19 -13.93 15.96
C LYS A 167 -19.47 -14.77 15.86
N THR A 168 -20.60 -14.13 15.58
CA THR A 168 -21.90 -14.76 15.34
C THR A 168 -22.31 -14.53 13.90
N ALA A 169 -22.93 -15.53 13.27
CA ALA A 169 -23.36 -15.42 11.87
C ALA A 169 -24.32 -14.23 11.67
N ILE A 170 -24.06 -13.48 10.60
CA ILE A 170 -24.96 -12.44 10.07
C ILE A 170 -25.53 -13.01 8.77
N ARG A 171 -26.73 -13.58 8.82
CA ARG A 171 -27.37 -14.23 7.67
C ARG A 171 -28.41 -13.34 7.00
N HIS A 172 -28.92 -12.37 7.76
CA HIS A 172 -29.92 -11.41 7.35
C HIS A 172 -29.44 -9.99 7.63
N LEU A 173 -29.93 -9.03 6.86
CA LEU A 173 -29.60 -7.61 7.06
C LEU A 173 -29.98 -7.13 8.47
N GLU A 174 -31.04 -7.71 9.02
CA GLU A 174 -31.49 -7.41 10.39
C GLU A 174 -30.49 -7.83 11.46
N ASP A 175 -29.69 -8.87 11.23
CA ASP A 175 -28.68 -9.35 12.16
C ASP A 175 -27.55 -8.33 12.41
N ILE A 176 -27.42 -7.32 11.56
CA ILE A 176 -26.44 -6.22 11.71
C ILE A 176 -26.88 -5.25 12.81
N LYS A 177 -28.21 -5.12 13.05
CA LYS A 177 -28.75 -4.14 13.98
C LYS A 177 -28.24 -4.35 15.41
N GLY A 178 -27.83 -3.27 16.04
CA GLY A 178 -27.34 -3.26 17.42
C GLY A 178 -25.91 -3.80 17.60
N LYS A 179 -25.29 -4.40 16.57
CA LYS A 179 -23.92 -4.89 16.67
C LYS A 179 -22.90 -3.74 16.68
N LYS A 180 -21.86 -3.91 17.47
CA LYS A 180 -20.67 -3.05 17.43
C LYS A 180 -19.73 -3.57 16.35
N ILE A 181 -19.66 -2.85 15.24
CA ILE A 181 -18.83 -3.23 14.09
C ILE A 181 -17.62 -2.31 13.98
N ARG A 182 -16.43 -2.90 14.02
CA ARG A 182 -15.21 -2.13 13.77
C ARG A 182 -15.20 -1.66 12.32
N ILE A 183 -14.87 -0.39 12.15
CA ILE A 183 -14.66 0.26 10.86
C ILE A 183 -13.23 0.82 10.76
N PHE A 184 -12.84 1.27 9.54
CA PHE A 184 -11.69 2.12 9.34
C PHE A 184 -12.00 3.55 9.85
N ALA A 185 -11.07 4.48 9.74
CA ALA A 185 -11.28 5.83 10.24
C ALA A 185 -11.99 6.74 9.22
N SER A 186 -13.22 6.40 8.79
CA SER A 186 -13.96 7.11 7.75
C SER A 186 -15.38 7.46 8.17
N ASP A 187 -15.84 8.68 7.87
CA ASP A 187 -17.22 9.11 8.07
C ASP A 187 -18.18 8.40 7.10
N PHE A 188 -17.72 8.04 5.90
CA PHE A 188 -18.50 7.22 4.96
C PHE A 188 -18.80 5.86 5.57
N GLN A 189 -17.82 5.17 6.12
CA GLN A 189 -18.04 3.89 6.79
C GLN A 189 -18.86 4.05 8.07
N SER A 190 -18.59 5.09 8.86
CA SER A 190 -19.39 5.37 10.07
C SER A 190 -20.86 5.55 9.74
N THR A 191 -21.18 6.34 8.72
CA THR A 191 -22.56 6.57 8.28
C THR A 191 -23.17 5.33 7.67
N THR A 192 -22.43 4.53 6.90
CA THR A 192 -22.85 3.24 6.34
C THR A 192 -23.38 2.33 7.45
N PHE A 193 -22.57 2.07 8.46
CA PHE A 193 -22.96 1.15 9.54
C PHE A 193 -24.06 1.70 10.45
N LYS A 194 -24.09 3.02 10.69
CA LYS A 194 -25.23 3.64 11.38
C LYS A 194 -26.55 3.47 10.62
N ARG A 195 -26.55 3.60 9.29
CA ARG A 195 -27.74 3.38 8.46
C ARG A 195 -28.20 1.92 8.46
N LEU A 196 -27.28 0.98 8.60
CA LEU A 196 -27.58 -0.44 8.79
C LEU A 196 -27.99 -0.79 10.22
N GLY A 197 -28.08 0.20 11.13
CA GLY A 197 -28.49 0.02 12.51
C GLY A 197 -27.40 -0.52 13.44
N ALA A 198 -26.14 -0.56 13.00
CA ALA A 198 -24.99 -0.95 13.81
C ALA A 198 -24.39 0.25 14.57
N THR A 199 -23.53 -0.04 15.53
CA THR A 199 -22.67 0.94 16.21
C THR A 199 -21.26 0.83 15.63
N PRO A 200 -20.80 1.77 14.79
CA PRO A 200 -19.45 1.76 14.25
C PRO A 200 -18.41 2.13 15.30
N VAL A 201 -17.29 1.41 15.31
CA VAL A 201 -16.15 1.64 16.21
C VAL A 201 -14.86 1.73 15.38
N ALA A 202 -14.30 2.92 15.25
CA ALA A 202 -13.04 3.11 14.52
C ALA A 202 -11.86 2.55 15.33
N MET A 203 -11.06 1.63 14.74
CA MET A 203 -9.84 1.13 15.35
C MET A 203 -8.87 0.57 14.32
N SER A 204 -7.58 0.51 14.69
CA SER A 204 -6.52 -0.09 13.86
C SER A 204 -6.74 -1.60 13.73
N LEU A 205 -6.29 -2.19 12.59
CA LEU A 205 -6.52 -3.60 12.29
C LEU A 205 -5.89 -4.54 13.34
N GLY A 206 -4.72 -4.21 13.89
CA GLY A 206 -4.05 -5.02 14.91
C GLY A 206 -4.82 -5.13 16.22
N ASP A 207 -5.75 -4.20 16.51
CA ASP A 207 -6.56 -4.19 17.73
C ASP A 207 -7.87 -4.98 17.60
N VAL A 208 -8.23 -5.36 16.36
CA VAL A 208 -9.56 -5.95 16.06
C VAL A 208 -9.72 -7.34 16.68
N LEU A 209 -8.74 -8.22 16.48
CA LEU A 209 -8.83 -9.60 16.96
C LEU A 209 -8.93 -9.67 18.51
N PRO A 210 -8.08 -8.96 19.27
CA PRO A 210 -8.26 -8.85 20.73
C PRO A 210 -9.62 -8.26 21.14
N ALA A 211 -10.12 -7.24 20.42
CA ALA A 211 -11.41 -6.62 20.72
C ALA A 211 -12.60 -7.57 20.51
N ILE A 212 -12.55 -8.41 19.45
CA ILE A 212 -13.56 -9.46 19.22
C ILE A 212 -13.47 -10.53 20.32
N GLN A 213 -12.27 -10.96 20.69
CA GLN A 213 -12.06 -11.97 21.73
C GLN A 213 -12.62 -11.53 23.08
N GLN A 214 -12.39 -10.27 23.44
CA GLN A 214 -12.87 -9.66 24.69
C GLN A 214 -14.37 -9.25 24.64
N GLY A 215 -15.02 -9.34 23.47
CA GLY A 215 -16.42 -8.91 23.31
C GLY A 215 -16.59 -7.39 23.34
N ALA A 216 -15.52 -6.61 23.12
CA ALA A 216 -15.60 -5.16 23.01
C ALA A 216 -16.30 -4.72 21.71
N ILE A 217 -16.16 -5.53 20.65
CA ILE A 217 -16.88 -5.45 19.37
C ILE A 217 -17.44 -6.81 18.99
N ASP A 218 -18.51 -6.84 18.18
CA ASP A 218 -19.16 -8.06 17.71
C ASP A 218 -18.59 -8.54 16.37
N GLY A 219 -18.00 -7.63 15.60
CA GLY A 219 -17.45 -7.91 14.28
C GLY A 219 -16.63 -6.75 13.74
N ALA A 220 -16.17 -6.90 12.50
CA ALA A 220 -15.36 -5.89 11.83
C ALA A 220 -15.64 -5.86 10.33
N THR A 221 -15.44 -4.71 9.70
CA THR A 221 -15.36 -4.59 8.24
C THR A 221 -13.93 -4.76 7.77
N GLY A 222 -13.77 -5.38 6.61
CA GLY A 222 -12.49 -5.67 5.95
C GLY A 222 -12.68 -6.69 4.84
N GLY A 223 -11.61 -7.12 4.21
CA GLY A 223 -11.65 -8.11 3.15
C GLY A 223 -11.29 -9.52 3.60
N VAL A 224 -11.66 -10.50 2.80
CA VAL A 224 -11.41 -11.92 3.08
C VAL A 224 -9.92 -12.22 3.16
N GLU A 225 -9.11 -11.57 2.28
CA GLU A 225 -7.66 -11.75 2.26
C GLU A 225 -7.02 -11.32 3.59
N ALA A 226 -7.40 -10.13 4.08
CA ALA A 226 -6.90 -9.60 5.34
C ALA A 226 -7.27 -10.52 6.52
N PHE A 227 -8.51 -10.98 6.56
CA PHE A 227 -9.00 -11.84 7.64
C PHE A 227 -8.35 -13.23 7.62
N ALA A 228 -8.20 -13.84 6.45
CA ALA A 228 -7.53 -15.13 6.30
C ALA A 228 -6.03 -15.03 6.59
N GLY A 229 -5.35 -14.01 6.07
CA GLY A 229 -3.91 -13.80 6.26
C GLY A 229 -3.52 -13.51 7.70
N LEU A 230 -4.42 -12.94 8.50
CA LEU A 230 -4.22 -12.65 9.92
C LEU A 230 -4.90 -13.67 10.86
N HIS A 231 -5.36 -14.80 10.34
CA HIS A 231 -5.92 -15.92 11.09
C HIS A 231 -7.15 -15.58 11.94
N PHE A 232 -8.01 -14.69 11.45
CA PHE A 232 -9.22 -14.30 12.17
C PHE A 232 -10.19 -15.47 12.39
N TYR A 233 -10.15 -16.50 11.56
CA TYR A 233 -10.93 -17.72 11.68
C TYR A 233 -10.75 -18.46 13.03
N ASP A 234 -9.68 -18.17 13.78
CA ASP A 234 -9.48 -18.75 15.11
C ASP A 234 -10.45 -18.16 16.15
N THR A 235 -11.01 -16.99 15.87
CA THR A 235 -11.86 -16.24 16.82
C THR A 235 -13.24 -15.91 16.26
N ALA A 236 -13.32 -15.46 15.02
CA ALA A 236 -14.54 -15.08 14.32
C ALA A 236 -14.64 -15.88 13.03
N LYS A 237 -15.64 -16.74 12.92
CA LYS A 237 -15.73 -17.74 11.83
C LYS A 237 -16.65 -17.37 10.69
N TYR A 238 -17.40 -16.29 10.82
CA TYR A 238 -18.44 -15.95 9.85
C TYR A 238 -18.04 -14.68 9.09
N ILE A 239 -17.92 -14.78 7.76
CA ILE A 239 -17.80 -13.62 6.88
C ILE A 239 -19.08 -13.51 6.07
N THR A 240 -19.79 -12.40 6.23
CA THR A 240 -20.94 -12.05 5.38
C THR A 240 -20.45 -11.25 4.20
N MET A 241 -20.67 -11.79 2.99
CA MET A 241 -20.24 -11.27 1.70
C MET A 241 -21.16 -10.15 1.25
N THR A 242 -21.01 -8.99 1.87
CA THR A 242 -21.87 -7.82 1.64
C THR A 242 -21.51 -7.04 0.38
N HIS A 243 -20.24 -7.05 -0.03
CA HIS A 243 -19.71 -6.28 -1.18
C HIS A 243 -20.18 -4.81 -1.18
N HIS A 244 -20.40 -4.24 0.00
CA HIS A 244 -20.99 -2.90 0.15
C HIS A 244 -20.05 -1.77 -0.29
N ALA A 245 -18.75 -2.03 -0.33
CA ALA A 245 -17.72 -1.10 -0.79
C ALA A 245 -16.50 -1.88 -1.33
N ALA A 246 -15.59 -1.19 -1.98
CA ALA A 246 -14.26 -1.68 -2.31
C ALA A 246 -13.22 -1.08 -1.35
N ILE A 247 -12.19 -1.84 -1.00
CA ILE A 247 -11.02 -1.37 -0.28
C ILE A 247 -9.96 -1.02 -1.32
N PHE A 248 -9.60 0.24 -1.41
CA PHE A 248 -8.47 0.70 -2.20
C PHE A 248 -7.21 0.77 -1.35
N LEU A 249 -6.07 0.87 -1.99
CA LEU A 249 -4.78 1.06 -1.35
C LEU A 249 -4.08 2.27 -1.96
N VAL A 250 -3.56 3.14 -1.12
CA VAL A 250 -2.61 4.17 -1.53
C VAL A 250 -1.20 3.74 -1.17
N VAL A 251 -0.27 4.09 -2.04
CA VAL A 251 1.15 3.87 -1.84
C VAL A 251 1.78 5.23 -1.59
N GLU A 252 2.11 5.47 -0.33
CA GLU A 252 2.65 6.74 0.13
C GLU A 252 4.12 6.60 0.48
N VAL A 253 4.96 7.43 -0.15
CA VAL A 253 6.39 7.50 0.11
C VAL A 253 6.70 8.69 1.00
N SER A 254 7.64 8.53 1.92
CA SER A 254 8.16 9.64 2.71
C SER A 254 8.79 10.70 1.80
N ARG A 255 8.22 11.92 1.78
CA ARG A 255 8.78 13.05 1.04
C ARG A 255 10.20 13.35 1.45
N LYS A 256 10.45 13.31 2.77
CA LYS A 256 11.79 13.54 3.35
C LYS A 256 12.84 12.57 2.81
N TRP A 257 12.50 11.29 2.66
CA TRP A 257 13.40 10.29 2.09
C TRP A 257 13.52 10.45 0.57
N TYR A 258 12.40 10.60 -0.12
CA TYR A 258 12.33 10.75 -1.56
C TYR A 258 13.21 11.90 -2.07
N ASP A 259 13.16 13.05 -1.40
CA ASP A 259 13.96 14.24 -1.74
C ASP A 259 15.48 14.04 -1.54
N THR A 260 15.92 12.97 -0.85
CA THR A 260 17.33 12.58 -0.75
C THR A 260 17.83 11.75 -1.94
N LEU A 261 16.92 11.23 -2.75
CA LEU A 261 17.24 10.40 -3.90
C LEU A 261 17.69 11.27 -5.08
N PRO A 262 18.69 10.82 -5.87
CA PRO A 262 18.97 11.44 -7.16
C PRO A 262 17.79 11.23 -8.12
N ALA A 263 17.68 12.10 -9.12
CA ALA A 263 16.51 12.19 -10.01
C ALA A 263 16.19 10.85 -10.73
N ASP A 264 17.18 10.11 -11.13
CA ASP A 264 17.00 8.79 -11.76
C ASP A 264 16.39 7.75 -10.81
N LEU A 265 16.73 7.78 -9.52
CA LEU A 265 16.12 6.91 -8.52
C LEU A 265 14.71 7.37 -8.15
N GLN A 266 14.45 8.67 -8.17
CA GLN A 266 13.09 9.21 -8.00
C GLN A 266 12.16 8.72 -9.12
N GLU A 267 12.63 8.78 -10.38
CA GLU A 267 11.89 8.26 -11.53
C GLU A 267 11.64 6.75 -11.42
N ILE A 268 12.63 5.98 -10.98
CA ILE A 268 12.46 4.53 -10.74
C ILE A 268 11.39 4.27 -9.68
N VAL A 269 11.41 4.98 -8.55
CA VAL A 269 10.42 4.86 -7.48
C VAL A 269 9.01 5.11 -8.01
N ASP A 270 8.80 6.21 -8.73
CA ASP A 270 7.48 6.58 -9.25
C ASP A 270 6.99 5.59 -10.32
N ARG A 271 7.84 5.28 -11.30
CA ARG A 271 7.49 4.44 -12.44
C ARG A 271 7.22 2.99 -12.03
N THR A 272 8.05 2.43 -11.14
CA THR A 272 7.85 1.05 -10.67
C THR A 272 6.59 0.94 -9.79
N ALA A 273 6.28 1.94 -8.97
CA ALA A 273 5.05 1.95 -8.19
C ALA A 273 3.80 1.86 -9.08
N ALA A 274 3.72 2.71 -10.10
CA ALA A 274 2.61 2.72 -11.06
C ALA A 274 2.53 1.41 -11.87
N SER A 275 3.68 0.89 -12.33
CA SER A 275 3.74 -0.35 -13.09
C SER A 275 3.25 -1.55 -12.26
N VAL A 276 3.69 -1.67 -11.00
CA VAL A 276 3.29 -2.75 -10.11
C VAL A 276 1.81 -2.63 -9.73
N ALA A 277 1.28 -1.42 -9.56
CA ALA A 277 -0.15 -1.19 -9.28
C ALA A 277 -1.06 -1.72 -10.40
N THR A 278 -0.61 -1.66 -11.65
CA THR A 278 -1.33 -2.26 -12.78
C THR A 278 -1.07 -3.77 -12.88
N ALA A 279 0.18 -4.21 -12.68
CA ALA A 279 0.58 -5.60 -12.84
C ALA A 279 0.01 -6.56 -11.78
N ILE A 280 -0.45 -6.05 -10.64
CA ILE A 280 -1.07 -6.87 -9.58
C ILE A 280 -2.51 -7.28 -9.93
N ASN A 281 -3.22 -6.53 -10.76
CA ASN A 281 -4.64 -6.75 -11.03
C ASN A 281 -5.01 -8.21 -11.38
N PRO A 282 -4.28 -8.93 -12.25
CA PRO A 282 -4.58 -10.34 -12.51
C PRO A 282 -4.34 -11.28 -11.33
N GLN A 283 -3.61 -10.83 -10.30
CA GLN A 283 -3.30 -11.62 -9.12
C GLN A 283 -4.39 -11.51 -8.04
N LEU A 284 -5.22 -10.44 -8.07
CA LEU A 284 -6.23 -10.18 -7.03
C LEU A 284 -7.26 -11.30 -6.94
N ASP A 285 -7.75 -11.79 -8.08
CA ASP A 285 -8.72 -12.90 -8.12
C ASP A 285 -8.14 -14.19 -7.52
N GLU A 286 -6.86 -14.45 -7.74
CA GLU A 286 -6.20 -15.63 -7.20
C GLU A 286 -5.93 -15.48 -5.69
N LEU A 287 -5.58 -14.27 -5.22
CA LEU A 287 -5.44 -13.96 -3.80
C LEU A 287 -6.77 -14.16 -3.07
N GLU A 288 -7.87 -13.66 -3.60
CA GLU A 288 -9.21 -13.85 -3.04
C GLU A 288 -9.60 -15.33 -2.97
N LYS A 289 -9.41 -16.09 -4.06
CA LYS A 289 -9.68 -17.54 -4.08
C LYS A 289 -8.85 -18.30 -3.05
N GLN A 290 -7.57 -17.98 -2.90
CA GLN A 290 -6.69 -18.60 -1.90
C GLN A 290 -7.12 -18.23 -0.48
N ALA A 291 -7.53 -16.99 -0.24
CA ALA A 291 -8.04 -16.52 1.04
C ALA A 291 -9.35 -17.24 1.41
N ILE A 292 -10.30 -17.36 0.48
CA ILE A 292 -11.56 -18.11 0.63
C ILE A 292 -11.27 -19.58 0.99
N LYS A 293 -10.36 -20.22 0.26
CA LYS A 293 -9.95 -21.60 0.52
C LYS A 293 -9.31 -21.76 1.90
N THR A 294 -8.42 -20.83 2.27
CA THR A 294 -7.79 -20.81 3.59
C THR A 294 -8.83 -20.66 4.69
N TRP A 295 -9.77 -19.71 4.51
CA TRP A 295 -10.87 -19.49 5.44
C TRP A 295 -11.70 -20.74 5.68
N SER A 296 -12.18 -21.36 4.61
CA SER A 296 -13.04 -22.56 4.67
C SER A 296 -12.31 -23.77 5.25
N ASN A 297 -11.04 -23.99 4.90
CA ASN A 297 -10.22 -25.09 5.41
C ASN A 297 -9.96 -25.00 6.92
N ASN A 298 -10.05 -23.80 7.50
CA ASN A 298 -9.89 -23.54 8.93
C ASN A 298 -11.25 -23.45 9.67
N GLY A 299 -12.34 -23.92 9.04
CA GLY A 299 -13.67 -24.00 9.63
C GLY A 299 -14.40 -22.66 9.68
N GLY A 300 -13.98 -21.70 8.85
CA GLY A 300 -14.71 -20.47 8.60
C GLY A 300 -15.85 -20.69 7.61
N GLU A 301 -16.90 -19.91 7.73
CA GLU A 301 -18.07 -19.91 6.86
C GLU A 301 -18.18 -18.58 6.11
N LEU A 302 -18.47 -18.64 4.81
CA LEU A 302 -18.85 -17.50 3.99
C LEU A 302 -20.37 -17.50 3.83
N ILE A 303 -20.99 -16.37 4.04
CA ILE A 303 -22.44 -16.20 4.05
C ILE A 303 -22.81 -15.13 3.03
N ASP A 304 -23.64 -15.50 2.06
CA ASP A 304 -24.28 -14.54 1.17
C ASP A 304 -25.58 -14.06 1.79
N LEU A 305 -25.84 -12.74 1.73
CA LEU A 305 -27.17 -12.22 2.09
C LEU A 305 -28.19 -12.67 1.04
N PRO A 306 -29.47 -12.88 1.42
CA PRO A 306 -30.54 -13.05 0.46
C PRO A 306 -30.54 -11.92 -0.58
N ALA A 307 -30.79 -12.24 -1.85
CA ALA A 307 -30.64 -11.30 -2.97
C ALA A 307 -31.53 -10.04 -2.85
N ASP A 308 -32.73 -10.19 -2.29
CA ASP A 308 -33.64 -9.09 -1.98
C ASP A 308 -33.10 -8.21 -0.85
N GLU A 309 -32.52 -8.80 0.20
CA GLU A 309 -31.87 -8.06 1.30
C GLU A 309 -30.59 -7.37 0.85
N GLN A 310 -29.80 -7.99 -0.02
CA GLN A 310 -28.63 -7.37 -0.67
C GLN A 310 -29.07 -6.12 -1.46
N THR A 311 -30.16 -6.23 -2.22
CA THR A 311 -30.75 -5.10 -2.96
C THR A 311 -31.25 -4.00 -2.03
N GLU A 312 -31.92 -4.38 -0.93
CA GLU A 312 -32.40 -3.43 0.06
C GLU A 312 -31.26 -2.70 0.78
N MET A 313 -30.17 -3.43 1.11
CA MET A 313 -28.98 -2.83 1.68
C MET A 313 -28.44 -1.71 0.78
N PHE A 314 -28.28 -1.94 -0.52
CA PHE A 314 -27.80 -0.91 -1.43
C PHE A 314 -28.77 0.26 -1.57
N LYS A 315 -30.09 0.06 -1.47
CA LYS A 315 -31.05 1.18 -1.43
C LYS A 315 -30.87 2.03 -0.16
N ILE A 316 -30.70 1.39 1.01
CA ILE A 316 -30.44 2.08 2.28
C ILE A 316 -29.15 2.91 2.19
N LEU A 317 -28.15 2.40 1.50
CA LEU A 317 -26.83 3.01 1.39
C LEU A 317 -26.69 4.03 0.25
N ALA A 318 -27.62 4.06 -0.68
CA ALA A 318 -27.52 4.83 -1.94
C ALA A 318 -27.20 6.33 -1.76
N SER A 319 -27.68 6.96 -0.69
CA SER A 319 -27.45 8.38 -0.44
C SER A 319 -26.27 8.66 0.50
N VAL A 320 -25.66 7.64 1.11
CA VAL A 320 -24.61 7.82 2.12
C VAL A 320 -23.46 8.66 1.58
N GLY A 321 -22.98 8.33 0.37
CA GLY A 321 -21.89 9.06 -0.25
C GLY A 321 -22.15 10.56 -0.36
N ALA A 322 -23.28 10.92 -0.96
CA ALA A 322 -23.66 12.32 -1.15
C ALA A 322 -23.96 13.03 0.19
N ASP A 323 -24.58 12.34 1.13
CA ASP A 323 -24.95 12.94 2.42
C ASP A 323 -23.73 13.25 3.29
N VAL A 324 -22.72 12.37 3.30
CA VAL A 324 -21.45 12.63 3.99
C VAL A 324 -20.66 13.74 3.28
N ALA A 325 -20.51 13.64 1.96
CA ALA A 325 -19.73 14.60 1.18
C ALA A 325 -20.24 16.05 1.35
N LYS A 326 -21.57 16.27 1.38
CA LYS A 326 -22.16 17.59 1.59
C LYS A 326 -21.79 18.27 2.91
N THR A 327 -21.38 17.50 3.91
CA THR A 327 -20.98 18.06 5.22
C THR A 327 -19.57 18.68 5.21
N LYS A 328 -18.77 18.39 4.18
CA LYS A 328 -17.35 18.78 4.07
C LYS A 328 -17.07 19.30 2.66
N PRO A 329 -16.94 20.63 2.44
CA PRO A 329 -16.78 21.20 1.08
C PRO A 329 -15.62 20.62 0.27
N ASN A 330 -14.47 20.35 0.91
CA ASN A 330 -13.31 19.77 0.22
C ASN A 330 -13.56 18.31 -0.18
N VAL A 331 -14.26 17.54 0.67
CA VAL A 331 -14.64 16.16 0.40
C VAL A 331 -15.69 16.08 -0.69
N GLN A 332 -16.62 17.04 -0.75
CA GLN A 332 -17.68 17.06 -1.77
C GLN A 332 -17.10 17.09 -3.18
N ALA A 333 -16.19 18.02 -3.48
CA ALA A 333 -15.58 18.13 -4.81
C ALA A 333 -14.79 16.86 -5.19
N ALA A 334 -14.07 16.27 -4.22
CA ALA A 334 -13.35 15.03 -4.41
C ALA A 334 -14.31 13.84 -4.65
N TYR A 335 -15.41 13.76 -3.90
CA TYR A 335 -16.43 12.73 -4.06
C TYR A 335 -17.12 12.82 -5.43
N GLU A 336 -17.47 14.01 -5.89
CA GLU A 336 -18.05 14.24 -7.22
C GLU A 336 -17.11 13.77 -8.33
N LEU A 337 -15.79 14.03 -8.17
CA LEU A 337 -14.78 13.58 -9.13
C LEU A 337 -14.69 12.04 -9.19
N VAL A 338 -14.59 11.36 -8.04
CA VAL A 338 -14.47 9.89 -8.03
C VAL A 338 -15.76 9.22 -8.49
N THR A 339 -16.92 9.78 -8.17
CA THR A 339 -18.22 9.29 -8.65
C THR A 339 -18.33 9.41 -10.18
N ALA A 340 -17.93 10.54 -10.75
CA ALA A 340 -17.89 10.71 -12.20
C ALA A 340 -16.91 9.74 -12.88
N ALA A 341 -15.76 9.48 -12.24
CA ALA A 341 -14.79 8.48 -12.73
C ALA A 341 -15.37 7.05 -12.67
N ALA A 342 -16.05 6.69 -11.57
CA ALA A 342 -16.73 5.40 -11.46
C ALA A 342 -17.79 5.19 -12.55
N GLN A 343 -18.53 6.25 -12.89
CA GLN A 343 -19.50 6.20 -14.00
C GLN A 343 -18.83 6.00 -15.36
N ARG A 344 -17.67 6.61 -15.61
CA ARG A 344 -16.90 6.40 -16.85
C ARG A 344 -16.27 5.00 -16.94
N ALA A 345 -16.07 4.35 -15.82
CA ALA A 345 -15.45 3.03 -15.69
C ALA A 345 -16.43 1.86 -15.86
N GLN A 346 -17.74 2.13 -16.02
CA GLN A 346 -18.78 1.11 -16.32
C GLN A 346 -18.59 0.51 -17.76
#